data_44c2e97cd2afdb804859e62ca880605e
#
_entry.id   44c2e97cd2afdb804859e62ca880605e
#
_cell.length_a   1.000
_cell.length_b   1.000
_cell.length_c   1.000
_cell.angle_alpha   90.00
_cell.angle_beta   90.00
_cell.angle_gamma   90.00
#
_symmetry.space_group_name_H-M   'P 1'
#
loop_
_entity.id
_entity.type
_entity.pdbx_description
1 polymer ?
#
loop_
_entity_poly.entity_id
_entity_poly.type
_entity_poly.pdbx_seq_one_letter_code
_entity_poly.pdbx_strand_id
1 'polypeptide(L)'
;YWELLILFFIAGAGNSVFHPADYVILTASVDSTRQGRAYSMHSFGGSLGTAAGPAVMALLLIYTDWRTALMIAGAVGVLLSLVFVFSGDTLREDATRKQKTKSEAPLRSMINRGVVLLFLFYVLTSAANIGITAFAPIYLPALYDVSVRTASFILSVLLFSNAIGTLFGGWLADKTDRHDLVLVVAFSIYAVVLTIVGTAMLPITLVIGCFLIGGFVRGIVNPSRDMMVREVAPAGALGTVFAFVSTGFNVGQGLAPLAYGALLDSGLANEVLYLSAGFMVLSILLLVFSRNRRM
;
A
#
# COMPACT_ATOMS: atom_id res chain seq x y z
N TYR A 1 5.56 -22.14 -18.50
CA TYR A 1 6.26 -21.20 -17.60
C TYR A 1 6.48 -19.85 -18.28
N TRP A 2 7.08 -19.80 -19.47
CA TRP A 2 7.33 -18.56 -20.20
C TRP A 2 6.05 -17.79 -20.56
N GLU A 3 4.99 -18.49 -20.92
CA GLU A 3 3.67 -17.91 -21.18
C GLU A 3 3.13 -17.18 -19.95
N LEU A 4 3.25 -17.76 -18.76
CA LEU A 4 2.84 -17.12 -17.51
C LEU A 4 3.65 -15.85 -17.24
N LEU A 5 4.96 -15.86 -17.47
CA LEU A 5 5.80 -14.67 -17.31
C LEU A 5 5.36 -13.53 -18.24
N ILE A 6 5.07 -13.85 -19.50
CA ILE A 6 4.57 -12.86 -20.47
C ILE A 6 3.22 -12.28 -20.02
N LEU A 7 2.30 -13.14 -19.60
CA LEU A 7 0.99 -12.71 -19.10
C LEU A 7 1.11 -11.83 -17.84
N PHE A 8 1.97 -12.19 -16.88
CA PHE A 8 2.24 -11.38 -15.71
C PHE A 8 2.90 -10.05 -16.07
N PHE A 9 3.80 -10.02 -17.05
CA PHE A 9 4.39 -8.78 -17.56
C PHE A 9 3.33 -7.84 -18.15
N ILE A 10 2.43 -8.38 -18.99
CA ILE A 10 1.33 -7.63 -19.61
C ILE A 10 0.37 -7.09 -18.51
N ALA A 11 0.01 -7.94 -17.55
CA ALA A 11 -0.83 -7.55 -16.42
C ALA A 11 -0.17 -6.45 -15.57
N GLY A 12 1.14 -6.56 -15.32
CA GLY A 12 1.91 -5.54 -14.60
C GLY A 12 1.99 -4.21 -15.36
N ALA A 13 2.19 -4.26 -16.68
CA ALA A 13 2.18 -3.09 -17.54
C ALA A 13 0.80 -2.39 -17.52
N GLY A 14 -0.29 -3.15 -17.60
CA GLY A 14 -1.65 -2.62 -17.45
C GLY A 14 -1.88 -1.98 -16.07
N ASN A 15 -1.43 -2.63 -15.00
CA ASN A 15 -1.57 -2.12 -13.64
C ASN A 15 -0.75 -0.83 -13.39
N SER A 16 0.35 -0.63 -14.13
CA SER A 16 1.24 0.52 -13.91
C SER A 16 0.60 1.88 -14.17
N VAL A 17 -0.40 1.94 -15.04
CA VAL A 17 -1.12 3.19 -15.40
C VAL A 17 -2.32 3.46 -14.51
N PHE A 18 -2.79 2.45 -13.75
CA PHE A 18 -4.02 2.52 -12.97
C PHE A 18 -3.93 3.58 -11.87
N HIS A 19 -3.01 3.44 -10.91
CA HIS A 19 -2.89 4.37 -9.80
C HIS A 19 -2.60 5.82 -10.20
N PRO A 20 -1.68 6.12 -11.14
CA PRO A 20 -1.48 7.49 -11.60
C PRO A 20 -2.75 8.14 -12.18
N ALA A 21 -3.53 7.37 -12.94
CA ALA A 21 -4.78 7.85 -13.52
C ALA A 21 -5.85 8.11 -12.45
N ASP A 22 -6.04 7.18 -11.52
CA ASP A 22 -7.02 7.27 -10.45
C ASP A 22 -6.82 8.50 -9.57
N TYR A 23 -5.60 8.75 -9.12
CA TYR A 23 -5.29 9.89 -8.27
C TYR A 23 -5.49 11.23 -8.98
N VAL A 24 -5.23 11.29 -10.28
CA VAL A 24 -5.52 12.50 -11.09
C VAL A 24 -7.04 12.72 -11.18
N ILE A 25 -7.81 11.68 -11.49
CA ILE A 25 -9.26 11.75 -11.60
C ILE A 25 -9.89 12.14 -10.26
N LEU A 26 -9.51 11.46 -9.17
CA LEU A 26 -10.01 11.75 -7.83
C LEU A 26 -9.70 13.18 -7.40
N THR A 27 -8.46 13.64 -7.64
CA THR A 27 -8.06 15.02 -7.31
C THR A 27 -8.81 16.06 -8.11
N ALA A 28 -9.14 15.76 -9.38
CA ALA A 28 -9.89 16.67 -10.25
C ALA A 28 -11.39 16.70 -9.92
N SER A 29 -11.97 15.58 -9.52
CA SER A 29 -13.42 15.40 -9.35
C SER A 29 -13.93 15.71 -7.94
N VAL A 30 -13.05 15.70 -6.92
CA VAL A 30 -13.45 15.87 -5.51
C VAL A 30 -12.95 17.20 -4.95
N ASP A 31 -13.80 17.85 -4.13
CA ASP A 31 -13.45 19.06 -3.41
C ASP A 31 -12.21 18.84 -2.53
N SER A 32 -11.33 19.86 -2.47
CA SER A 32 -10.06 19.79 -1.73
C SER A 32 -10.22 19.43 -0.25
N THR A 33 -11.34 19.81 0.36
CA THR A 33 -11.67 19.54 1.77
C THR A 33 -12.09 18.09 2.03
N ARG A 34 -12.32 17.30 0.99
CA ARG A 34 -12.79 15.90 1.07
C ARG A 34 -11.88 14.90 0.37
N GLN A 35 -10.71 15.33 -0.07
CA GLN A 35 -9.78 14.47 -0.84
C GLN A 35 -9.20 13.33 -0.01
N GLY A 36 -8.94 13.55 1.28
CA GLY A 36 -8.50 12.49 2.18
C GLY A 36 -9.51 11.34 2.27
N ARG A 37 -10.81 11.67 2.36
CA ARG A 37 -11.89 10.67 2.33
C ARG A 37 -12.01 9.99 0.97
N ALA A 38 -11.85 10.71 -0.12
CA ALA A 38 -11.88 10.13 -1.46
C ALA A 38 -10.74 9.12 -1.66
N TYR A 39 -9.51 9.49 -1.27
CA TYR A 39 -8.36 8.59 -1.30
C TYR A 39 -8.54 7.38 -0.39
N SER A 40 -9.13 7.57 0.80
CA SER A 40 -9.38 6.46 1.71
C SER A 40 -10.42 5.47 1.18
N MET A 41 -11.49 5.96 0.58
CA MET A 41 -12.51 5.10 -0.05
C MET A 41 -11.92 4.30 -1.22
N HIS A 42 -11.10 4.94 -2.06
CA HIS A 42 -10.40 4.26 -3.14
C HIS A 42 -9.46 3.17 -2.60
N SER A 43 -8.61 3.51 -1.63
CA SER A 43 -7.67 2.57 -1.00
C SER A 43 -8.39 1.46 -0.24
N PHE A 44 -9.53 1.76 0.40
CA PHE A 44 -10.39 0.76 1.05
C PHE A 44 -10.94 -0.24 0.05
N GLY A 45 -11.46 0.24 -1.11
CA GLY A 45 -11.93 -0.63 -2.19
C GLY A 45 -10.83 -1.57 -2.69
N GLY A 46 -9.61 -1.06 -2.91
CA GLY A 46 -8.45 -1.85 -3.29
C GLY A 46 -8.07 -2.89 -2.23
N SER A 47 -8.06 -2.50 -0.95
CA SER A 47 -7.78 -3.41 0.18
C SER A 47 -8.84 -4.50 0.31
N LEU A 48 -10.11 -4.15 0.13
CA LEU A 48 -11.22 -5.10 0.16
C LEU A 48 -11.10 -6.12 -0.98
N GLY A 49 -10.79 -5.64 -2.20
CA GLY A 49 -10.54 -6.51 -3.35
C GLY A 49 -9.38 -7.48 -3.12
N THR A 50 -8.27 -6.98 -2.56
CA THR A 50 -7.09 -7.80 -2.22
C THR A 50 -7.44 -8.85 -1.16
N ALA A 51 -8.22 -8.49 -0.15
CA ALA A 51 -8.64 -9.43 0.90
C ALA A 51 -9.69 -10.45 0.41
N ALA A 52 -10.61 -10.03 -0.46
CA ALA A 52 -11.65 -10.91 -1.02
C ALA A 52 -11.13 -11.85 -2.11
N GLY A 53 -10.10 -11.46 -2.84
CA GLY A 53 -9.56 -12.21 -3.98
C GLY A 53 -9.26 -13.67 -3.66
N PRO A 54 -8.44 -13.99 -2.64
CA PRO A 54 -8.14 -15.37 -2.28
C PRO A 54 -9.38 -16.18 -1.86
N ALA A 55 -10.32 -15.56 -1.15
CA ALA A 55 -11.56 -16.22 -0.70
C ALA A 55 -12.48 -16.53 -1.89
N VAL A 56 -12.62 -15.60 -2.84
CA VAL A 56 -13.40 -15.81 -4.07
C VAL A 56 -12.76 -16.91 -4.92
N MET A 57 -11.42 -16.90 -5.09
CA MET A 57 -10.72 -17.93 -5.82
C MET A 57 -10.87 -19.31 -5.14
N ALA A 58 -10.76 -19.39 -3.82
CA ALA A 58 -10.97 -20.64 -3.09
C ALA A 58 -12.40 -21.16 -3.27
N LEU A 59 -13.40 -20.28 -3.26
CA LEU A 59 -14.79 -20.65 -3.51
C LEU A 59 -15.00 -21.19 -4.94
N LEU A 60 -14.43 -20.52 -5.93
CA LEU A 60 -14.50 -20.98 -7.32
C LEU A 60 -13.85 -22.35 -7.51
N LEU A 61 -12.72 -22.61 -6.86
CA LEU A 61 -12.00 -23.89 -6.92
C LEU A 61 -12.76 -25.06 -6.28
N ILE A 62 -13.81 -24.82 -5.48
CA ILE A 62 -14.69 -25.88 -4.99
C ILE A 62 -15.54 -26.46 -6.13
N TYR A 63 -15.93 -25.64 -7.10
CA TYR A 63 -16.86 -26.00 -8.17
C TYR A 63 -16.21 -26.09 -9.54
N THR A 64 -14.98 -25.60 -9.70
CA THR A 64 -14.28 -25.50 -10.99
C THR A 64 -12.80 -25.85 -10.84
N ASP A 65 -12.11 -26.03 -11.96
CA ASP A 65 -10.65 -26.12 -12.01
C ASP A 65 -10.01 -24.70 -11.98
N TRP A 66 -8.70 -24.64 -11.73
CA TRP A 66 -7.97 -23.39 -11.62
C TRP A 66 -7.98 -22.54 -12.90
N ARG A 67 -8.04 -23.18 -14.10
CA ARG A 67 -8.11 -22.46 -15.38
C ARG A 67 -9.45 -21.77 -15.54
N THR A 68 -10.53 -22.48 -15.25
CA THR A 68 -11.89 -21.94 -15.29
C THR A 68 -12.07 -20.83 -14.26
N ALA A 69 -11.53 -21.00 -13.04
CA ALA A 69 -11.57 -19.96 -12.01
C ALA A 69 -10.86 -18.67 -12.46
N LEU A 70 -9.68 -18.78 -13.09
CA LEU A 70 -8.98 -17.62 -13.64
C LEU A 70 -9.72 -16.98 -14.82
N MET A 71 -10.34 -17.78 -15.71
CA MET A 71 -11.16 -17.26 -16.80
C MET A 71 -12.38 -16.49 -16.30
N ILE A 72 -13.06 -16.99 -15.26
CA ILE A 72 -14.19 -16.29 -14.62
C ILE A 72 -13.72 -14.95 -14.02
N ALA A 73 -12.63 -14.96 -13.26
CA ALA A 73 -12.08 -13.74 -12.68
C ALA A 73 -11.67 -12.72 -13.77
N GLY A 74 -11.05 -13.19 -14.85
CA GLY A 74 -10.70 -12.36 -15.99
C GLY A 74 -11.92 -11.79 -16.71
N ALA A 75 -12.97 -12.60 -16.92
CA ALA A 75 -14.21 -12.15 -17.54
C ALA A 75 -14.90 -11.05 -16.70
N VAL A 76 -14.94 -11.20 -15.38
CA VAL A 76 -15.45 -10.15 -14.49
C VAL A 76 -14.62 -8.86 -14.64
N GLY A 77 -13.30 -8.97 -14.69
CA GLY A 77 -12.42 -7.81 -14.94
C GLY A 77 -12.70 -7.11 -16.26
N VAL A 78 -12.89 -7.87 -17.34
CA VAL A 78 -13.24 -7.33 -18.67
C VAL A 78 -14.62 -6.64 -18.61
N LEU A 79 -15.63 -7.28 -18.04
CA LEU A 79 -16.97 -6.69 -17.90
C LEU A 79 -16.94 -5.37 -17.13
N LEU A 80 -16.23 -5.31 -16.01
CA LEU A 80 -16.05 -4.07 -15.25
C LEU A 80 -15.33 -3.00 -16.08
N SER A 81 -14.29 -3.38 -16.82
CA SER A 81 -13.58 -2.45 -17.71
C SER A 81 -14.49 -1.88 -18.80
N LEU A 82 -15.37 -2.70 -19.38
CA LEU A 82 -16.37 -2.23 -20.35
C LEU A 82 -17.35 -1.23 -19.71
N VAL A 83 -17.82 -1.48 -18.49
CA VAL A 83 -18.67 -0.51 -17.76
C VAL A 83 -17.97 0.84 -17.63
N PHE A 84 -16.67 0.87 -17.28
CA PHE A 84 -15.91 2.11 -17.23
C PHE A 84 -15.76 2.80 -18.59
N VAL A 85 -15.53 2.04 -19.66
CA VAL A 85 -15.43 2.59 -21.02
C VAL A 85 -16.73 3.27 -21.44
N PHE A 86 -17.89 2.64 -21.18
CA PHE A 86 -19.21 3.17 -21.56
C PHE A 86 -19.71 4.29 -20.62
N SER A 87 -19.23 4.34 -19.38
CA SER A 87 -19.61 5.36 -18.38
C SER A 87 -18.58 6.48 -18.25
N GLY A 88 -17.49 6.43 -19.01
CA GLY A 88 -16.33 7.30 -18.85
C GLY A 88 -16.52 8.75 -19.27
N ASP A 89 -17.58 9.08 -20.01
CA ASP A 89 -17.80 10.44 -20.51
C ASP A 89 -18.08 11.45 -19.37
N THR A 90 -18.74 11.01 -18.31
CA THR A 90 -18.99 11.82 -17.11
C THR A 90 -17.71 12.17 -16.32
N LEU A 91 -16.69 11.30 -16.38
CA LEU A 91 -15.40 11.51 -15.71
C LEU A 91 -14.40 12.32 -16.56
N ARG A 92 -14.55 12.28 -17.90
CA ARG A 92 -13.65 12.92 -18.85
C ARG A 92 -13.73 14.45 -18.86
N GLU A 93 -14.91 15.02 -18.73
CA GLU A 93 -15.09 16.47 -18.84
C GLU A 93 -14.39 17.24 -17.72
N ASP A 94 -14.50 16.78 -16.49
CA ASP A 94 -13.90 17.47 -15.33
C ASP A 94 -12.38 17.29 -15.24
N ALA A 95 -11.86 16.10 -15.52
CA ALA A 95 -10.43 15.84 -15.56
C ALA A 95 -9.72 16.60 -16.69
N THR A 96 -10.33 16.64 -17.89
CA THR A 96 -9.78 17.34 -19.06
C THR A 96 -9.82 18.86 -18.89
N ARG A 97 -10.85 19.40 -18.23
CA ARG A 97 -11.02 20.85 -18.01
C ARG A 97 -9.97 21.41 -17.04
N LYS A 98 -9.59 20.65 -15.99
CA LYS A 98 -8.54 21.03 -15.01
C LYS A 98 -7.12 20.70 -15.51
N GLN A 99 -6.96 19.74 -16.42
CA GLN A 99 -5.68 19.29 -16.95
C GLN A 99 -5.15 20.13 -18.13
N LYS A 100 -5.91 21.13 -18.61
CA LYS A 100 -5.47 22.05 -19.67
C LYS A 100 -4.26 22.92 -19.30
N THR A 101 -3.85 22.93 -18.05
CA THR A 101 -2.50 23.35 -17.64
C THR A 101 -1.56 22.15 -17.65
N LYS A 102 -1.29 21.54 -18.82
CA LYS A 102 -0.13 20.64 -18.97
C LYS A 102 1.09 21.45 -18.55
N SER A 103 1.75 20.99 -17.51
CA SER A 103 3.10 21.48 -17.20
C SER A 103 3.99 21.06 -18.36
N GLU A 104 4.43 22.02 -19.18
CA GLU A 104 5.47 21.84 -20.20
C GLU A 104 6.84 21.68 -19.55
N ALA A 105 6.89 21.60 -18.21
CA ALA A 105 8.11 21.46 -17.46
C ALA A 105 8.79 20.11 -17.80
N PRO A 106 10.09 20.09 -18.09
CA PRO A 106 10.80 18.86 -18.37
C PRO A 106 10.74 17.91 -17.17
N LEU A 107 10.70 16.60 -17.40
CA LEU A 107 10.60 15.56 -16.37
C LEU A 107 11.62 15.76 -15.22
N ARG A 108 12.83 16.25 -15.58
CA ARG A 108 13.89 16.54 -14.60
C ARG A 108 13.52 17.62 -13.59
N SER A 109 12.70 18.60 -13.96
CA SER A 109 12.22 19.65 -13.04
C SER A 109 11.08 19.18 -12.15
N MET A 110 10.40 18.08 -12.51
CA MET A 110 9.33 17.47 -11.72
C MET A 110 9.88 16.59 -10.59
N ILE A 111 11.10 16.05 -10.75
CA ILE A 111 11.78 15.23 -9.74
C ILE A 111 12.64 16.15 -8.86
N ASN A 112 11.98 16.77 -7.90
CA ASN A 112 12.63 17.56 -6.87
C ASN A 112 13.05 16.68 -5.67
N ARG A 113 13.82 17.24 -4.75
CA ARG A 113 14.30 16.52 -3.56
C ARG A 113 13.17 15.90 -2.73
N GLY A 114 12.04 16.60 -2.58
CA GLY A 114 10.87 16.09 -1.84
C GLY A 114 10.29 14.83 -2.49
N VAL A 115 10.20 14.82 -3.82
CA VAL A 115 9.75 13.66 -4.60
C VAL A 115 10.69 12.46 -4.45
N VAL A 116 12.02 12.70 -4.47
CA VAL A 116 13.01 11.63 -4.24
C VAL A 116 12.92 11.08 -2.81
N LEU A 117 12.74 11.93 -1.80
CA LEU A 117 12.56 11.48 -0.42
C LEU A 117 11.27 10.68 -0.24
N LEU A 118 10.18 11.08 -0.89
CA LEU A 118 8.95 10.30 -0.91
C LEU A 118 9.13 8.97 -1.64
N PHE A 119 9.85 8.92 -2.75
CA PHE A 119 10.19 7.67 -3.43
C PHE A 119 10.91 6.71 -2.47
N LEU A 120 11.97 7.16 -1.79
CA LEU A 120 12.69 6.34 -0.80
C LEU A 120 11.80 5.93 0.37
N PHE A 121 10.94 6.82 0.83
CA PHE A 121 9.94 6.51 1.85
C PHE A 121 9.01 5.37 1.40
N TYR A 122 8.53 5.39 0.14
CA TYR A 122 7.70 4.32 -0.42
C TYR A 122 8.48 3.00 -0.55
N VAL A 123 9.76 3.04 -0.95
CA VAL A 123 10.63 1.85 -0.96
C VAL A 123 10.71 1.21 0.43
N LEU A 124 11.04 1.99 1.45
CA LEU A 124 11.22 1.47 2.81
C LEU A 124 9.92 0.95 3.41
N THR A 125 8.83 1.69 3.26
CA THR A 125 7.54 1.29 3.82
C THR A 125 6.94 0.07 3.13
N SER A 126 7.14 -0.08 1.82
CA SER A 126 6.70 -1.27 1.09
C SER A 126 7.59 -2.48 1.41
N ALA A 127 8.90 -2.28 1.56
CA ALA A 127 9.81 -3.33 2.01
C ALA A 127 9.42 -3.85 3.40
N ALA A 128 9.16 -2.97 4.37
CA ALA A 128 8.66 -3.38 5.68
C ALA A 128 7.34 -4.14 5.57
N ASN A 129 6.42 -3.66 4.74
CA ASN A 129 5.10 -4.24 4.59
C ASN A 129 5.15 -5.69 4.05
N ILE A 130 5.98 -5.97 3.05
CA ILE A 130 6.06 -7.30 2.45
C ILE A 130 6.61 -8.32 3.47
N GLY A 131 7.59 -7.93 4.30
CA GLY A 131 8.10 -8.75 5.38
C GLY A 131 7.01 -9.16 6.37
N ILE A 132 6.16 -8.21 6.73
CA ILE A 132 5.09 -8.44 7.69
C ILE A 132 3.97 -9.31 7.09
N THR A 133 3.57 -9.05 5.84
CA THR A 133 2.36 -9.68 5.28
C THR A 133 2.65 -10.98 4.55
N ALA A 134 3.67 -11.03 3.70
CA ALA A 134 3.96 -12.22 2.90
C ALA A 134 4.60 -13.34 3.74
N PHE A 135 5.37 -12.98 4.76
CA PHE A 135 6.10 -13.96 5.57
C PHE A 135 5.42 -14.31 6.91
N ALA A 136 4.28 -13.69 7.25
CA ALA A 136 3.54 -14.01 8.48
C ALA A 136 3.20 -15.50 8.64
N PRO A 137 2.77 -16.23 7.59
CA PRO A 137 2.51 -17.66 7.69
C PRO A 137 3.75 -18.51 7.97
N ILE A 138 4.95 -17.94 7.87
CA ILE A 138 6.23 -18.62 8.08
C ILE A 138 6.81 -18.22 9.44
N TYR A 139 6.98 -16.92 9.73
CA TYR A 139 7.63 -16.50 10.98
C TYR A 139 6.73 -16.67 12.22
N LEU A 140 5.41 -16.52 12.11
CA LEU A 140 4.53 -16.68 13.28
C LEU A 140 4.53 -18.12 13.82
N PRO A 141 4.40 -19.18 13.00
CA PRO A 141 4.59 -20.54 13.47
C PRO A 141 5.97 -20.79 14.10
N ALA A 142 7.03 -20.25 13.50
CA ALA A 142 8.40 -20.42 14.01
C ALA A 142 8.64 -19.73 15.36
N LEU A 143 7.98 -18.58 15.62
CA LEU A 143 8.18 -17.81 16.85
C LEU A 143 7.26 -18.22 18.00
N TYR A 144 6.03 -18.63 17.69
CA TYR A 144 4.96 -18.82 18.67
C TYR A 144 4.41 -20.24 18.72
N ASP A 145 5.01 -21.17 17.98
CA ASP A 145 4.56 -22.58 17.89
C ASP A 145 3.05 -22.73 17.59
N VAL A 146 2.58 -21.91 16.63
CA VAL A 146 1.19 -21.90 16.21
C VAL A 146 1.02 -22.53 14.83
N SER A 147 -0.18 -23.02 14.52
CA SER A 147 -0.47 -23.53 13.18
C SER A 147 -0.43 -22.43 12.13
N VAL A 148 -0.14 -22.80 10.86
CA VAL A 148 -0.25 -21.88 9.71
C VAL A 148 -1.66 -21.29 9.60
N ARG A 149 -2.70 -22.04 10.01
CA ARG A 149 -4.07 -21.54 10.06
C ARG A 149 -4.21 -20.38 11.05
N THR A 150 -3.65 -20.51 12.25
CA THR A 150 -3.63 -19.44 13.26
C THR A 150 -2.84 -18.22 12.78
N ALA A 151 -1.68 -18.43 12.17
CA ALA A 151 -0.89 -17.36 11.58
C ALA A 151 -1.65 -16.61 10.48
N SER A 152 -2.37 -17.33 9.61
CA SER A 152 -3.21 -16.74 8.56
C SER A 152 -4.40 -15.97 9.14
N PHE A 153 -4.99 -16.44 10.25
CA PHE A 153 -6.02 -15.70 10.97
C PHE A 153 -5.48 -14.39 11.54
N ILE A 154 -4.31 -14.41 12.18
CA ILE A 154 -3.64 -13.19 12.71
C ILE A 154 -3.37 -12.19 11.58
N LEU A 155 -2.88 -12.66 10.43
CA LEU A 155 -2.70 -11.82 9.24
C LEU A 155 -4.04 -11.22 8.76
N SER A 156 -5.11 -12.00 8.77
CA SER A 156 -6.44 -11.50 8.40
C SER A 156 -6.93 -10.40 9.35
N VAL A 157 -6.67 -10.53 10.66
CA VAL A 157 -6.94 -9.47 11.65
C VAL A 157 -6.19 -8.19 11.31
N LEU A 158 -4.90 -8.28 10.96
CA LEU A 158 -4.10 -7.13 10.53
C LEU A 158 -4.69 -6.47 9.28
N LEU A 159 -5.01 -7.25 8.26
CA LEU A 159 -5.52 -6.72 6.98
C LEU A 159 -6.91 -6.10 7.14
N PHE A 160 -7.78 -6.72 7.94
CA PHE A 160 -9.11 -6.18 8.22
C PHE A 160 -9.05 -4.88 9.02
N SER A 161 -8.23 -4.84 10.09
CA SER A 161 -8.04 -3.62 10.87
C SER A 161 -7.35 -2.51 10.07
N ASN A 162 -6.47 -2.86 9.13
CA ASN A 162 -5.88 -1.90 8.18
C ASN A 162 -6.96 -1.23 7.31
N ALA A 163 -7.92 -1.99 6.80
CA ALA A 163 -9.02 -1.43 6.01
C ALA A 163 -9.85 -0.42 6.84
N ILE A 164 -10.19 -0.77 8.08
CA ILE A 164 -10.90 0.13 9.00
C ILE A 164 -10.04 1.37 9.30
N GLY A 165 -8.76 1.17 9.60
CA GLY A 165 -7.81 2.26 9.84
C GLY A 165 -7.69 3.21 8.65
N THR A 166 -7.77 2.70 7.42
CA THR A 166 -7.73 3.52 6.20
C THR A 166 -8.93 4.47 6.10
N LEU A 167 -10.13 4.00 6.45
CA LEU A 167 -11.32 4.85 6.48
C LEU A 167 -11.20 5.96 7.54
N PHE A 168 -10.76 5.60 8.74
CA PHE A 168 -10.50 6.57 9.80
C PHE A 168 -9.39 7.56 9.41
N GLY A 169 -8.32 7.05 8.78
CA GLY A 169 -7.21 7.86 8.27
C GLY A 169 -7.65 8.89 7.23
N GLY A 170 -8.64 8.58 6.38
CA GLY A 170 -9.20 9.53 5.43
C GLY A 170 -9.91 10.70 6.09
N TRP A 171 -10.70 10.40 7.12
CA TRP A 171 -11.33 11.45 7.91
C TRP A 171 -10.30 12.31 8.67
N LEU A 172 -9.24 11.69 9.21
CA LEU A 172 -8.16 12.39 9.88
C LEU A 172 -7.36 13.26 8.90
N ALA A 173 -7.06 12.75 7.71
CA ALA A 173 -6.32 13.47 6.69
C ALA A 173 -7.05 14.72 6.19
N ASP A 174 -8.39 14.72 6.14
CA ASP A 174 -9.18 15.91 5.80
C ASP A 174 -9.19 16.97 6.93
N LYS A 175 -8.83 16.58 8.17
CA LYS A 175 -8.89 17.46 9.36
C LYS A 175 -7.54 18.01 9.80
N THR A 176 -6.45 17.54 9.22
CA THR A 176 -5.10 17.95 9.61
C THR A 176 -4.28 18.36 8.39
N ASP A 177 -3.53 19.44 8.54
CA ASP A 177 -2.51 19.85 7.58
C ASP A 177 -1.13 19.24 7.92
N ARG A 178 -1.06 18.42 8.97
CA ARG A 178 0.19 17.83 9.46
C ARG A 178 0.26 16.35 9.17
N HIS A 179 0.18 16.02 7.87
CA HIS A 179 0.27 14.63 7.39
C HIS A 179 1.57 13.96 7.80
N ASP A 180 2.68 14.71 7.82
CA ASP A 180 3.99 14.27 8.31
C ASP A 180 3.93 13.74 9.76
N LEU A 181 3.24 14.45 10.65
CA LEU A 181 3.12 14.05 12.05
C LEU A 181 2.27 12.78 12.20
N VAL A 182 1.18 12.67 11.43
CA VAL A 182 0.36 11.44 11.41
C VAL A 182 1.21 10.23 11.05
N LEU A 183 2.05 10.33 10.01
CA LEU A 183 2.93 9.25 9.59
C LEU A 183 3.98 8.91 10.67
N VAL A 184 4.63 9.93 11.23
CA VAL A 184 5.65 9.73 12.29
C VAL A 184 5.07 9.01 13.50
N VAL A 185 3.92 9.47 14.00
CA VAL A 185 3.27 8.85 15.18
C VAL A 185 2.83 7.42 14.85
N ALA A 186 2.15 7.23 13.71
CA ALA A 186 1.64 5.93 13.32
C ALA A 186 2.76 4.91 13.12
N PHE A 187 3.83 5.25 12.41
CA PHE A 187 4.95 4.34 12.20
C PHE A 187 5.77 4.11 13.47
N SER A 188 5.85 5.09 14.38
CA SER A 188 6.48 4.86 15.68
C SER A 188 5.73 3.81 16.49
N ILE A 189 4.39 3.92 16.58
CA ILE A 189 3.56 2.92 17.24
C ILE A 189 3.74 1.56 16.56
N TYR A 190 3.71 1.53 15.22
CA TYR A 190 3.83 0.27 14.48
C TYR A 190 5.20 -0.39 14.64
N ALA A 191 6.28 0.39 14.62
CA ALA A 191 7.63 -0.13 14.86
C ALA A 191 7.77 -0.72 16.28
N VAL A 192 7.20 -0.07 17.30
CA VAL A 192 7.17 -0.59 18.67
C VAL A 192 6.38 -1.91 18.73
N VAL A 193 5.21 -1.97 18.10
CA VAL A 193 4.40 -3.20 18.05
C VAL A 193 5.18 -4.35 17.41
N LEU A 194 5.83 -4.11 16.26
CA LEU A 194 6.63 -5.12 15.57
C LEU A 194 7.81 -5.60 16.43
N THR A 195 8.49 -4.67 17.10
CA THR A 195 9.62 -5.00 17.98
C THR A 195 9.16 -5.87 19.16
N ILE A 196 8.03 -5.54 19.79
CA ILE A 196 7.46 -6.31 20.91
C ILE A 196 7.06 -7.71 20.44
N VAL A 197 6.38 -7.82 19.29
CA VAL A 197 6.02 -9.14 18.72
C VAL A 197 7.28 -9.95 18.38
N GLY A 198 8.33 -9.30 17.86
CA GLY A 198 9.60 -9.94 17.52
C GLY A 198 10.35 -10.54 18.71
N THR A 199 10.06 -10.13 19.96
CA THR A 199 10.66 -10.77 21.16
C THR A 199 10.21 -12.21 21.38
N ALA A 200 9.11 -12.64 20.76
CA ALA A 200 8.48 -13.95 20.95
C ALA A 200 8.07 -14.27 22.41
N MET A 201 7.94 -13.24 23.26
CA MET A 201 7.60 -13.39 24.69
C MET A 201 6.10 -13.24 24.99
N LEU A 202 5.32 -12.75 24.01
CA LEU A 202 3.91 -12.50 24.24
C LEU A 202 3.06 -13.77 24.13
N PRO A 203 2.01 -13.92 24.95
CA PRO A 203 0.98 -14.91 24.68
C PRO A 203 0.26 -14.57 23.38
N ILE A 204 -0.19 -15.59 22.66
CA ILE A 204 -0.80 -15.45 21.32
C ILE A 204 -1.98 -14.49 21.26
N THR A 205 -2.75 -14.39 22.33
CA THR A 205 -3.88 -13.45 22.47
C THR A 205 -3.42 -12.00 22.38
N LEU A 206 -2.28 -11.66 23.00
CA LEU A 206 -1.70 -10.32 22.90
C LEU A 206 -1.07 -10.08 21.53
N VAL A 207 -0.50 -11.10 20.87
CA VAL A 207 -0.03 -11.00 19.49
C VAL A 207 -1.19 -10.62 18.57
N ILE A 208 -2.37 -11.23 18.70
CA ILE A 208 -3.57 -10.87 17.94
C ILE A 208 -3.92 -9.39 18.18
N GLY A 209 -3.90 -8.93 19.44
CA GLY A 209 -4.11 -7.52 19.80
C GLY A 209 -3.09 -6.57 19.16
N CYS A 210 -1.82 -6.96 19.17
CA CYS A 210 -0.73 -6.23 18.52
C CYS A 210 -0.97 -6.10 16.99
N PHE A 211 -1.38 -7.17 16.32
CA PHE A 211 -1.68 -7.16 14.89
C PHE A 211 -2.93 -6.33 14.57
N LEU A 212 -3.93 -6.33 15.44
CA LEU A 212 -5.10 -5.48 15.31
C LEU A 212 -4.72 -4.00 15.42
N ILE A 213 -3.95 -3.61 16.45
CA ILE A 213 -3.48 -2.23 16.63
C ILE A 213 -2.55 -1.84 15.46
N GLY A 214 -1.58 -2.70 15.13
CA GLY A 214 -0.63 -2.46 14.06
C GLY A 214 -1.30 -2.26 12.71
N GLY A 215 -2.29 -3.11 12.38
CA GLY A 215 -3.08 -2.98 11.15
C GLY A 215 -3.87 -1.67 11.11
N PHE A 216 -4.57 -1.32 12.19
CA PHE A 216 -5.35 -0.09 12.27
C PHE A 216 -4.47 1.15 12.09
N VAL A 217 -3.37 1.23 12.83
CA VAL A 217 -2.44 2.36 12.76
C VAL A 217 -1.80 2.48 11.37
N ARG A 218 -1.42 1.34 10.76
CA ARG A 218 -0.91 1.30 9.41
C ARG A 218 -1.96 1.80 8.39
N GLY A 219 -3.24 1.46 8.58
CA GLY A 219 -4.32 1.94 7.73
C GLY A 219 -4.45 3.46 7.74
N ILE A 220 -4.30 4.09 8.90
CA ILE A 220 -4.35 5.56 9.07
C ILE A 220 -3.31 6.27 8.20
N VAL A 221 -2.17 5.64 7.94
CA VAL A 221 -1.08 6.21 7.16
C VAL A 221 -1.45 6.44 5.69
N ASN A 222 -2.22 5.55 5.08
CA ASN A 222 -2.43 5.53 3.63
C ASN A 222 -2.94 6.87 3.08
N PRO A 223 -4.06 7.46 3.55
CA PRO A 223 -4.55 8.73 3.01
C PRO A 223 -3.61 9.91 3.27
N SER A 224 -3.01 9.98 4.47
CA SER A 224 -2.06 11.05 4.81
C SER A 224 -0.80 10.99 3.94
N ARG A 225 -0.30 9.79 3.64
CA ARG A 225 0.81 9.57 2.72
C ARG A 225 0.48 10.09 1.31
N ASP A 226 -0.70 9.78 0.81
CA ASP A 226 -1.13 10.17 -0.52
C ASP A 226 -1.35 11.70 -0.62
N MET A 227 -1.83 12.33 0.46
CA MET A 227 -1.89 13.79 0.57
C MET A 227 -0.51 14.44 0.52
N MET A 228 0.51 13.85 1.15
CA MET A 228 1.90 14.36 1.07
C MET A 228 2.45 14.31 -0.37
N VAL A 229 2.14 13.28 -1.16
CA VAL A 229 2.53 13.22 -2.57
C VAL A 229 1.91 14.39 -3.33
N ARG A 230 0.65 14.70 -3.07
CA ARG A 230 -0.05 15.83 -3.69
C ARG A 230 0.59 17.18 -3.33
N GLU A 231 0.98 17.38 -2.05
CA GLU A 231 1.62 18.62 -1.58
C GLU A 231 2.99 18.89 -2.23
N VAL A 232 3.75 17.83 -2.52
CA VAL A 232 5.10 17.94 -3.09
C VAL A 232 5.08 18.02 -4.61
N ALA A 233 3.99 17.57 -5.24
CA ALA A 233 3.88 17.54 -6.69
C ALA A 233 3.74 18.97 -7.28
N PRO A 234 4.59 19.35 -8.25
CA PRO A 234 4.40 20.60 -8.99
C PRO A 234 3.04 20.66 -9.69
N ALA A 235 2.54 21.87 -9.91
CA ALA A 235 1.27 22.09 -10.61
C ALA A 235 1.29 21.40 -11.99
N GLY A 236 0.29 20.59 -12.30
CA GLY A 236 0.18 19.84 -13.55
C GLY A 236 1.03 18.57 -13.64
N ALA A 237 1.86 18.23 -12.63
CA ALA A 237 2.73 17.07 -12.62
C ALA A 237 2.27 15.94 -11.67
N LEU A 238 1.07 16.06 -11.07
CA LEU A 238 0.59 15.15 -10.03
C LEU A 238 0.64 13.67 -10.46
N GLY A 239 0.13 13.34 -11.65
CA GLY A 239 0.13 11.96 -12.16
C GLY A 239 1.54 11.41 -12.37
N THR A 240 2.48 12.24 -12.88
CA THR A 240 3.88 11.86 -13.08
C THR A 240 4.58 11.60 -11.74
N VAL A 241 4.33 12.44 -10.74
CA VAL A 241 4.91 12.28 -9.39
C VAL A 241 4.35 11.04 -8.72
N PHE A 242 3.03 10.79 -8.79
CA PHE A 242 2.45 9.56 -8.28
C PHE A 242 3.02 8.32 -8.98
N ALA A 243 3.17 8.35 -10.31
CA ALA A 243 3.78 7.25 -11.06
C ALA A 243 5.19 6.95 -10.59
N PHE A 244 6.03 8.00 -10.46
CA PHE A 244 7.40 7.85 -9.99
C PHE A 244 7.48 7.29 -8.57
N VAL A 245 6.73 7.86 -7.63
CA VAL A 245 6.72 7.44 -6.23
C VAL A 245 6.17 6.00 -6.08
N SER A 246 5.13 5.64 -6.84
CA SER A 246 4.59 4.28 -6.88
C SER A 246 5.59 3.24 -7.39
N THR A 247 6.53 3.64 -8.26
CA THR A 247 7.64 2.76 -8.66
C THR A 247 8.51 2.38 -7.45
N GLY A 248 8.70 3.31 -6.49
CA GLY A 248 9.39 3.01 -5.23
C GLY A 248 8.71 1.91 -4.42
N PHE A 249 7.37 1.90 -4.41
CA PHE A 249 6.61 0.83 -3.77
C PHE A 249 6.91 -0.54 -4.40
N ASN A 250 6.92 -0.62 -5.73
CA ASN A 250 7.24 -1.85 -6.46
C ASN A 250 8.70 -2.31 -6.25
N VAL A 251 9.65 -1.35 -6.20
CA VAL A 251 11.06 -1.65 -5.90
C VAL A 251 11.21 -2.29 -4.51
N GLY A 252 10.56 -1.70 -3.49
CA GLY A 252 10.59 -2.25 -2.13
C GLY A 252 9.98 -3.65 -2.06
N GLN A 253 8.84 -3.89 -2.71
CA GLN A 253 8.22 -5.22 -2.76
C GLN A 253 9.04 -6.24 -3.52
N GLY A 254 9.73 -5.85 -4.57
CA GLY A 254 10.53 -6.77 -5.39
C GLY A 254 11.86 -7.17 -4.75
N LEU A 255 12.52 -6.25 -4.04
CA LEU A 255 13.83 -6.50 -3.45
C LEU A 255 13.77 -7.08 -2.03
N ALA A 256 12.81 -6.65 -1.22
CA ALA A 256 12.73 -7.04 0.18
C ALA A 256 12.58 -8.57 0.41
N PRO A 257 11.86 -9.35 -0.40
CA PRO A 257 11.77 -10.79 -0.22
C PRO A 257 13.13 -11.51 -0.23
N LEU A 258 14.14 -10.97 -0.92
CA LEU A 258 15.49 -11.54 -0.92
C LEU A 258 16.13 -11.48 0.46
N ALA A 259 15.99 -10.35 1.15
CA ALA A 259 16.51 -10.18 2.52
C ALA A 259 15.71 -11.03 3.54
N TYR A 260 14.38 -11.00 3.45
CA TYR A 260 13.52 -11.76 4.36
C TYR A 260 13.65 -13.27 4.17
N GLY A 261 13.77 -13.74 2.92
CA GLY A 261 14.04 -15.15 2.62
C GLY A 261 15.35 -15.62 3.24
N ALA A 262 16.43 -14.86 3.04
CA ALA A 262 17.75 -15.19 3.62
C ALA A 262 17.73 -15.24 5.16
N LEU A 263 16.98 -14.37 5.84
CA LEU A 263 16.80 -14.41 7.29
C LEU A 263 16.07 -15.68 7.72
N LEU A 264 14.99 -16.04 7.04
CA LEU A 264 14.20 -17.24 7.36
C LEU A 264 14.97 -18.53 7.08
N ASP A 265 15.71 -18.60 5.96
CA ASP A 265 16.58 -19.73 5.61
C ASP A 265 17.69 -19.94 6.65
N SER A 266 18.11 -18.85 7.31
CA SER A 266 19.08 -18.87 8.41
C SER A 266 18.46 -19.16 9.79
N GLY A 267 17.15 -19.43 9.88
CA GLY A 267 16.43 -19.66 11.12
C GLY A 267 16.19 -18.41 11.98
N LEU A 268 16.39 -17.22 11.43
CA LEU A 268 16.27 -15.93 12.13
C LEU A 268 14.87 -15.32 11.95
N ALA A 269 13.82 -16.04 12.36
CA ALA A 269 12.44 -15.64 12.15
C ALA A 269 12.04 -14.31 12.84
N ASN A 270 12.61 -14.00 14.00
CA ASN A 270 12.41 -12.75 14.74
C ASN A 270 13.01 -11.54 14.00
N GLU A 271 14.12 -11.74 13.28
CA GLU A 271 14.78 -10.67 12.52
C GLU A 271 13.91 -10.12 11.38
N VAL A 272 12.94 -10.90 10.90
CA VAL A 272 11.94 -10.42 9.93
C VAL A 272 11.17 -9.23 10.51
N LEU A 273 10.74 -9.30 11.75
CA LEU A 273 10.01 -8.24 12.42
C LEU A 273 10.92 -7.06 12.80
N TYR A 274 12.13 -7.33 13.25
CA TYR A 274 13.11 -6.30 13.59
C TYR A 274 13.59 -5.53 12.35
N LEU A 275 13.84 -6.20 11.24
CA LEU A 275 14.18 -5.56 9.97
C LEU A 275 13.01 -4.70 9.45
N SER A 276 11.77 -5.21 9.57
CA SER A 276 10.57 -4.45 9.21
C SER A 276 10.41 -3.21 10.08
N ALA A 277 10.62 -3.32 11.40
CA ALA A 277 10.63 -2.18 12.32
C ALA A 277 11.75 -1.18 11.97
N GLY A 278 12.94 -1.68 11.63
CA GLY A 278 14.07 -0.85 11.17
C GLY A 278 13.72 -0.02 9.92
N PHE A 279 13.08 -0.62 8.92
CA PHE A 279 12.61 0.12 7.75
C PHE A 279 11.56 1.20 8.11
N MET A 280 10.68 0.93 9.08
CA MET A 280 9.73 1.94 9.57
C MET A 280 10.47 3.12 10.25
N VAL A 281 11.45 2.82 11.09
CA VAL A 281 12.28 3.86 11.75
C VAL A 281 13.05 4.68 10.71
N LEU A 282 13.66 4.05 9.72
CA LEU A 282 14.33 4.76 8.62
C LEU A 282 13.35 5.66 7.84
N SER A 283 12.12 5.19 7.62
CA SER A 283 11.06 5.99 6.98
C SER A 283 10.73 7.23 7.81
N ILE A 284 10.64 7.11 9.15
CA ILE A 284 10.42 8.24 10.06
C ILE A 284 11.58 9.23 9.96
N LEU A 285 12.82 8.74 9.99
CA LEU A 285 14.00 9.61 9.88
C LEU A 285 14.00 10.40 8.55
N LEU A 286 13.65 9.77 7.43
CA LEU A 286 13.52 10.47 6.14
C LEU A 286 12.49 11.61 6.20
N LEU A 287 11.33 11.39 6.85
CA LEU A 287 10.31 12.43 7.00
C LEU A 287 10.79 13.59 7.86
N VAL A 288 11.41 13.30 9.01
CA VAL A 288 11.94 14.33 9.92
C VAL A 288 13.05 15.15 9.25
N PHE A 289 13.99 14.51 8.54
CA PHE A 289 15.05 15.21 7.80
C PHE A 289 14.50 16.05 6.63
N SER A 290 13.42 15.60 6.00
CA SER A 290 12.74 16.36 4.96
C SER A 290 12.16 17.66 5.50
N ARG A 291 11.62 17.65 6.72
CA ARG A 291 10.99 18.78 7.38
C ARG A 291 11.99 19.86 7.81
N ASN A 292 13.09 19.47 8.46
CA ASN A 292 14.08 20.40 9.02
C ASN A 292 14.77 21.30 7.96
N ARG A 293 14.54 21.07 6.67
CA ARG A 293 15.10 21.87 5.59
C ARG A 293 14.06 22.64 4.77
N ARG A 294 12.79 22.62 5.20
CA ARG A 294 11.74 23.51 4.66
C ARG A 294 11.60 24.81 5.48
N MET A 295 12.26 24.88 6.65
CA MET A 295 12.49 26.08 7.43
C MET A 295 13.86 26.68 7.02
#